data_1c6733c04eb5c8b3c23ebeae049f5087
#
_entry.id   1c6733c04eb5c8b3c23ebeae049f5087
#
_cell.length_a   1.000
_cell.length_b   1.000
_cell.length_c   1.000
_cell.angle_alpha   90.00
_cell.angle_beta   90.00
_cell.angle_gamma   90.00
#
_symmetry.space_group_name_H-M   'P 1'
#
loop_
_entity.id
_entity.type
_entity.pdbx_description
1 polymer ?
#
loop_
_entity_poly.entity_id
_entity_poly.type
_entity_poly.pdbx_seq_one_letter_code
_entity_poly.pdbx_strand_id
1 'polypeptide(L)'
;TPCAFSLNALRKPHSAKPNKRISKTYPFGDRPAVSTRLSNLYSKTKMKSLTKHYIRLIYIALLFLVSPNLWAKGPEKTNKRVASIMTWNIKDGFIQSHQRLATYQLNSNDTFSLTFDLLQGDGSPLYYSLQHCNADGKPSDLLPSEALEGIDEQDMPSPSPSVGTKINYQHYTLSLPNEQIGFKVSGIFLLSVYEEGQKDKPLFRIPIYVHEGQTGLSLKQEDRFTSLASEGQQSIAVTLDEELSSALNPSERTILLNIQNMSNLLPQVRKDRPSTRASGTWLYERQDAPTFWGGNKYLWIEHDRYFAADYNGPITIADTLPLTPTLLNPTILPNGLSHYGEAVIQILHAHESIDTQVSAEYQWVRFTLKSDEALDGHVYLEGDAFDFLPLEEKELYYDHINRCYTRTLPLKEGRQEFRYIFIPRVNSEGIGPKPIDGSFYETPNLYTSLIFHRPFGTRYDRLLGMKTLQTH
;
A
#
# COMPACT_ATOMS: atom_id res chain seq x y z
N THR A 1 -13.46 -8.90 -1.23
CA THR A 1 -12.47 -7.98 -0.62
C THR A 1 -12.84 -6.55 -1.03
N PRO A 2 -13.06 -5.62 -0.10
CA PRO A 2 -13.47 -4.26 -0.44
C PRO A 2 -12.38 -3.51 -1.21
N CYS A 3 -12.80 -2.67 -2.12
CA CYS A 3 -11.91 -1.82 -2.91
C CYS A 3 -11.27 -0.68 -2.13
N ALA A 4 -11.81 -0.27 -1.01
CA ALA A 4 -11.19 0.72 -0.16
C ALA A 4 -10.22 0.03 0.78
N PHE A 5 -9.03 0.57 0.86
CA PHE A 5 -8.09 0.26 1.92
C PHE A 5 -8.59 0.93 3.21
N SER A 6 -9.67 0.39 3.78
CA SER A 6 -10.14 0.78 5.09
C SER A 6 -9.65 -0.26 6.08
N LEU A 7 -8.68 0.10 6.90
CA LEU A 7 -8.15 -0.67 8.03
C LEU A 7 -9.16 -0.93 9.17
N ASN A 8 -10.46 -0.73 8.94
CA ASN A 8 -11.51 -0.85 9.95
C ASN A 8 -12.09 -2.27 10.15
N ALA A 9 -11.41 -3.33 9.74
CA ALA A 9 -11.91 -4.71 9.84
C ALA A 9 -11.22 -5.56 10.90
N LEU A 10 -10.94 -5.04 12.10
CA LEU A 10 -10.58 -5.86 13.26
C LEU A 10 -11.24 -5.34 14.54
N ARG A 11 -12.52 -5.62 14.74
CA ARG A 11 -13.14 -5.65 16.08
C ARG A 11 -14.25 -6.68 16.14
N LYS A 12 -14.01 -7.78 16.85
CA LYS A 12 -15.04 -8.47 17.64
C LYS A 12 -14.59 -8.52 19.09
N PRO A 13 -15.40 -8.08 20.06
CA PRO A 13 -15.06 -8.18 21.47
C PRO A 13 -15.42 -9.58 21.99
N HIS A 14 -14.48 -10.26 22.61
CA HIS A 14 -14.77 -11.42 23.46
C HIS A 14 -15.18 -10.92 24.85
N SER A 15 -16.41 -11.25 25.21
CA SER A 15 -16.99 -11.06 26.56
C SER A 15 -16.32 -11.98 27.56
N ALA A 16 -15.70 -11.41 28.58
CA ALA A 16 -15.24 -12.10 29.77
C ALA A 16 -16.41 -12.29 30.75
N LYS A 17 -16.64 -13.53 31.23
CA LYS A 17 -17.50 -13.82 32.38
C LYS A 17 -16.66 -13.92 33.65
N PRO A 18 -17.18 -13.51 34.82
CA PRO A 18 -16.41 -13.41 36.06
C PRO A 18 -16.25 -14.71 36.80
N ASN A 19 -15.06 -14.96 37.38
CA ASN A 19 -14.75 -16.04 38.26
C ASN A 19 -15.31 -15.83 39.68
N LYS A 20 -16.09 -16.78 40.19
CA LYS A 20 -16.49 -16.88 41.59
C LYS A 20 -15.39 -17.54 42.43
N ARG A 21 -14.97 -16.83 43.47
CA ARG A 21 -14.22 -17.37 44.62
C ARG A 21 -15.10 -18.35 45.43
N ILE A 22 -14.57 -19.52 45.77
CA ILE A 22 -15.04 -20.30 46.93
C ILE A 22 -13.81 -20.75 47.73
N SER A 23 -13.78 -20.29 48.95
CA SER A 23 -12.89 -20.73 50.04
C SER A 23 -13.38 -22.03 50.64
N LYS A 24 -12.51 -22.96 51.02
CA LYS A 24 -12.72 -23.85 52.20
C LYS A 24 -11.42 -24.45 52.73
N THR A 25 -11.27 -24.20 53.96
CA THR A 25 -10.51 -24.66 55.12
C THR A 25 -10.10 -26.12 55.19
N TYR A 26 -8.91 -26.33 55.81
CA TYR A 26 -8.36 -27.57 56.33
C TYR A 26 -9.12 -28.05 57.58
N PRO A 27 -8.96 -29.36 57.98
CA PRO A 27 -8.19 -29.60 59.20
C PRO A 27 -7.26 -30.86 59.20
N PHE A 28 -6.40 -30.82 60.21
CA PHE A 28 -5.42 -31.70 60.78
C PHE A 28 -5.83 -33.16 61.02
N GLY A 29 -4.80 -34.07 61.12
CA GLY A 29 -4.89 -35.32 61.91
C GLY A 29 -3.98 -36.43 61.41
N ASP A 30 -2.92 -36.65 62.16
CA ASP A 30 -2.28 -37.78 62.77
C ASP A 30 -1.40 -38.79 61.98
N ARG A 31 -0.17 -38.91 62.53
CA ARG A 31 0.76 -40.06 62.40
C ARG A 31 0.38 -41.10 63.52
N PRO A 32 0.85 -42.38 63.46
CA PRO A 32 2.25 -42.83 63.36
C PRO A 32 2.48 -44.21 62.68
N ALA A 33 3.69 -44.58 62.51
CA ALA A 33 4.44 -45.73 62.90
C ALA A 33 5.37 -46.44 61.90
N VAL A 34 6.56 -46.62 62.36
CA VAL A 34 7.76 -47.26 61.84
C VAL A 34 7.57 -48.76 61.67
N SER A 35 8.15 -49.34 60.57
CA SER A 35 8.92 -50.64 60.72
C SER A 35 9.51 -51.06 59.31
N THR A 36 10.84 -51.11 59.27
CA THR A 36 11.72 -52.14 58.66
C THR A 36 11.34 -52.78 57.31
N ARG A 37 12.14 -52.53 56.30
CA ARG A 37 12.91 -53.52 55.51
C ARG A 37 13.87 -52.81 54.51
N LEU A 38 15.05 -52.67 54.96
CA LEU A 38 16.25 -52.49 54.12
C LEU A 38 16.64 -53.87 53.59
N SER A 39 16.74 -54.05 52.30
CA SER A 39 17.61 -54.98 51.60
C SER A 39 17.15 -55.41 50.18
N ASN A 40 16.63 -54.54 49.32
CA ASN A 40 16.45 -54.89 47.91
C ASN A 40 16.38 -53.66 46.94
N LEU A 41 16.97 -52.53 47.32
CA LEU A 41 16.87 -51.31 46.53
C LEU A 41 18.12 -50.97 45.68
N TYR A 42 19.22 -51.75 45.81
CA TYR A 42 20.47 -51.40 45.10
C TYR A 42 20.62 -52.00 43.70
N SER A 43 19.79 -52.96 43.28
CA SER A 43 19.88 -53.59 41.95
C SER A 43 18.94 -52.96 40.91
N LYS A 44 17.81 -52.36 41.34
CA LYS A 44 16.81 -51.81 40.43
C LYS A 44 17.09 -50.34 39.99
N THR A 45 17.92 -49.62 40.74
CA THR A 45 18.23 -48.21 40.43
C THR A 45 19.31 -48.07 39.35
N LYS A 46 20.25 -48.99 39.27
CA LYS A 46 21.31 -48.98 38.26
C LYS A 46 20.79 -49.41 36.88
N MET A 47 19.79 -50.26 36.81
CA MET A 47 19.17 -50.72 35.56
C MET A 47 18.19 -49.67 34.98
N LYS A 48 17.51 -48.88 35.83
CA LYS A 48 16.65 -47.78 35.40
C LYS A 48 17.43 -46.56 34.93
N SER A 49 18.66 -46.33 35.38
CA SER A 49 19.55 -45.28 34.93
C SER A 49 20.14 -45.57 33.54
N LEU A 50 20.55 -46.80 33.31
CA LEU A 50 21.07 -47.24 32.01
C LEU A 50 20.01 -47.22 30.91
N THR A 51 18.79 -47.68 31.19
CA THR A 51 17.68 -47.64 30.24
C THR A 51 17.27 -46.20 29.90
N LYS A 52 17.27 -45.26 30.86
CA LYS A 52 17.01 -43.85 30.59
C LYS A 52 18.09 -43.18 29.70
N HIS A 53 19.36 -43.59 29.84
CA HIS A 53 20.43 -43.10 28.99
C HIS A 53 20.34 -43.68 27.58
N TYR A 54 20.04 -44.96 27.43
CA TYR A 54 19.82 -45.59 26.12
C TYR A 54 18.57 -45.06 25.41
N ILE A 55 17.48 -44.79 26.13
CA ILE A 55 16.27 -44.18 25.58
C ILE A 55 16.55 -42.73 25.17
N ARG A 56 17.35 -41.96 25.93
CA ARG A 56 17.79 -40.60 25.51
C ARG A 56 18.70 -40.62 24.27
N LEU A 57 19.62 -41.59 24.20
CA LEU A 57 20.48 -41.75 23.03
C LEU A 57 19.74 -42.20 21.79
N ILE A 58 18.71 -43.06 21.96
CA ILE A 58 17.81 -43.46 20.86
C ILE A 58 16.93 -42.30 20.42
N TYR A 59 16.44 -41.43 21.33
CA TYR A 59 15.69 -40.22 20.99
C TYR A 59 16.59 -39.18 20.27
N ILE A 60 17.83 -39.03 20.69
CA ILE A 60 18.80 -38.15 20.01
C ILE A 60 19.18 -38.73 18.63
N ALA A 61 19.37 -40.05 18.53
CA ALA A 61 19.62 -40.72 17.24
C ALA A 61 18.41 -40.68 16.31
N LEU A 62 17.17 -40.77 16.82
CA LEU A 62 15.93 -40.61 16.08
C LEU A 62 15.72 -39.15 15.66
N LEU A 63 16.13 -38.15 16.46
CA LEU A 63 16.14 -36.74 16.06
C LEU A 63 17.15 -36.44 14.93
N PHE A 64 18.28 -37.17 14.88
CA PHE A 64 19.24 -37.07 13.76
C PHE A 64 18.83 -37.90 12.52
N LEU A 65 17.97 -38.90 12.66
CA LEU A 65 17.43 -39.69 11.54
C LEU A 65 16.17 -39.06 10.89
N VAL A 66 15.50 -38.14 11.58
CA VAL A 66 14.31 -37.41 11.05
C VAL A 66 14.67 -36.06 10.41
N SER A 67 15.94 -35.66 10.43
CA SER A 67 16.38 -34.37 9.87
C SER A 67 17.37 -34.38 8.71
N PRO A 68 17.34 -35.32 7.74
CA PRO A 68 18.07 -35.11 6.52
C PRO A 68 17.32 -34.24 5.49
N ASN A 69 16.05 -33.90 5.75
CA ASN A 69 15.24 -33.11 4.81
C ASN A 69 15.06 -31.64 5.14
N LEU A 70 15.71 -31.13 6.22
CA LEU A 70 15.62 -29.69 6.53
C LEU A 70 16.71 -28.85 5.85
N TRP A 71 17.65 -29.47 5.11
CA TRP A 71 18.74 -28.74 4.44
C TRP A 71 18.75 -28.91 2.92
N ALA A 72 17.74 -29.56 2.36
CA ALA A 72 17.52 -29.62 0.90
C ALA A 72 16.13 -29.11 0.56
N LYS A 73 15.74 -27.95 1.02
CA LYS A 73 14.89 -27.10 0.19
C LYS A 73 15.79 -26.65 -0.94
N GLY A 74 15.62 -27.30 -2.09
CA GLY A 74 16.08 -26.77 -3.36
C GLY A 74 15.59 -25.33 -3.48
N PRO A 75 16.15 -24.51 -4.38
CA PRO A 75 15.75 -23.12 -4.52
C PRO A 75 14.22 -23.09 -4.54
N GLU A 76 13.64 -22.40 -3.56
CA GLU A 76 12.22 -22.13 -3.52
C GLU A 76 11.86 -21.69 -4.93
N LYS A 77 10.86 -22.32 -5.56
CA LYS A 77 10.39 -21.93 -6.89
C LYS A 77 10.34 -20.42 -6.87
N THR A 78 11.15 -19.79 -7.68
CA THR A 78 11.27 -18.35 -7.80
C THR A 78 9.87 -17.81 -7.97
N ASN A 79 9.32 -17.22 -6.91
CA ASN A 79 7.99 -16.64 -6.95
C ASN A 79 8.04 -15.51 -7.97
N LYS A 80 7.23 -15.60 -9.01
CA LYS A 80 6.96 -14.51 -9.94
C LYS A 80 6.70 -13.26 -9.11
N ARG A 81 7.39 -12.18 -9.40
CA ARG A 81 7.25 -10.93 -8.67
C ARG A 81 6.82 -9.82 -9.61
N VAL A 82 5.76 -9.14 -9.25
CA VAL A 82 5.33 -7.92 -9.93
C VAL A 82 6.19 -6.75 -9.44
N ALA A 83 6.58 -5.89 -10.35
CA ALA A 83 7.36 -4.70 -10.05
C ALA A 83 7.01 -3.56 -11.01
N SER A 84 7.40 -2.33 -10.66
CA SER A 84 7.25 -1.14 -11.50
C SER A 84 5.83 -0.97 -12.06
N ILE A 85 4.82 -1.05 -11.19
CA ILE A 85 3.42 -0.82 -11.57
C ILE A 85 3.21 0.69 -11.69
N MET A 86 2.94 1.18 -12.91
CA MET A 86 2.79 2.60 -13.19
C MET A 86 1.54 2.86 -14.02
N THR A 87 0.95 4.03 -13.83
CA THR A 87 -0.20 4.47 -14.63
C THR A 87 0.10 5.77 -15.37
N TRP A 88 -0.35 5.87 -16.60
CA TRP A 88 -0.08 6.98 -17.52
C TRP A 88 -1.39 7.51 -18.07
N ASN A 89 -1.52 8.83 -18.13
CA ASN A 89 -2.62 9.46 -18.83
C ASN A 89 -2.26 9.68 -20.31
N ILE A 90 -3.13 9.25 -21.20
CA ILE A 90 -2.96 9.36 -22.64
C ILE A 90 -4.09 10.24 -23.16
N LYS A 91 -3.74 11.39 -23.73
CA LYS A 91 -4.67 12.33 -24.35
C LYS A 91 -4.31 12.51 -25.80
N ASP A 92 -5.31 12.39 -26.67
CA ASP A 92 -5.13 12.50 -28.13
C ASP A 92 -3.99 11.59 -28.66
N GLY A 93 -3.78 10.43 -28.05
CA GLY A 93 -2.72 9.46 -28.37
C GLY A 93 -1.32 9.82 -27.87
N PHE A 94 -1.16 10.90 -27.11
CA PHE A 94 0.12 11.32 -26.52
C PHE A 94 0.12 11.10 -25.01
N ILE A 95 1.21 10.52 -24.49
CA ILE A 95 1.45 10.43 -23.06
C ILE A 95 1.59 11.84 -22.49
N GLN A 96 0.67 12.23 -21.61
CA GLN A 96 0.68 13.55 -20.99
C GLN A 96 1.58 13.59 -19.77
N SER A 97 1.38 12.63 -18.87
CA SER A 97 2.14 12.57 -17.64
C SER A 97 1.98 11.19 -17.00
N HIS A 98 2.96 10.81 -16.21
CA HIS A 98 2.81 9.78 -15.22
C HIS A 98 1.82 10.24 -14.15
N GLN A 99 0.89 9.37 -13.77
CA GLN A 99 -0.09 9.67 -12.72
C GLN A 99 -0.15 8.52 -11.72
N ARG A 100 0.12 8.82 -10.46
CA ARG A 100 -0.05 7.85 -9.36
C ARG A 100 -1.52 7.51 -9.09
N LEU A 101 -2.46 8.29 -9.61
CA LEU A 101 -3.91 8.04 -9.52
C LEU A 101 -4.45 7.75 -10.91
N ALA A 102 -4.85 6.51 -11.16
CA ALA A 102 -5.47 6.13 -12.42
C ALA A 102 -6.83 6.83 -12.58
N THR A 103 -6.95 7.74 -13.54
CA THR A 103 -8.15 8.54 -13.78
C THR A 103 -8.58 8.47 -15.23
N TYR A 104 -9.88 8.52 -15.47
CA TYR A 104 -10.46 8.57 -16.80
C TYR A 104 -11.72 9.45 -16.80
N GLN A 105 -11.82 10.36 -17.77
CA GLN A 105 -13.05 11.13 -17.94
C GLN A 105 -14.03 10.36 -18.81
N LEU A 106 -15.22 10.08 -18.27
CA LEU A 106 -16.27 9.34 -18.96
C LEU A 106 -16.66 10.05 -20.28
N ASN A 107 -16.79 9.27 -21.34
CA ASN A 107 -17.12 9.74 -22.69
C ASN A 107 -16.06 10.67 -23.31
N SER A 108 -14.84 10.72 -22.81
CA SER A 108 -13.73 11.38 -23.48
C SER A 108 -13.07 10.47 -24.51
N ASN A 109 -12.25 11.06 -25.39
CA ASN A 109 -11.36 10.32 -26.28
C ASN A 109 -10.02 9.96 -25.61
N ASP A 110 -9.86 10.32 -24.34
CA ASP A 110 -8.66 10.01 -23.58
C ASP A 110 -8.61 8.52 -23.25
N THR A 111 -7.44 8.02 -22.96
CA THR A 111 -7.22 6.68 -22.41
C THR A 111 -6.24 6.78 -21.26
N PHE A 112 -6.22 5.82 -20.37
CA PHE A 112 -5.09 5.64 -19.49
C PHE A 112 -4.39 4.31 -19.81
N SER A 113 -3.10 4.26 -19.53
CA SER A 113 -2.28 3.06 -19.70
C SER A 113 -1.74 2.63 -18.36
N LEU A 114 -1.90 1.36 -18.06
CA LEU A 114 -1.23 0.66 -16.97
C LEU A 114 -0.04 -0.09 -17.54
N THR A 115 1.13 0.13 -16.95
CA THR A 115 2.33 -0.67 -17.24
C THR A 115 2.82 -1.36 -15.98
N PHE A 116 3.35 -2.56 -16.11
CA PHE A 116 4.01 -3.28 -15.02
C PHE A 116 4.96 -4.34 -15.58
N ASP A 117 5.90 -4.76 -14.74
CA ASP A 117 6.86 -5.78 -15.07
C ASP A 117 6.62 -7.04 -14.23
N LEU A 118 6.73 -8.21 -14.86
CA LEU A 118 6.72 -9.50 -14.18
C LEU A 118 8.13 -10.07 -14.20
N LEU A 119 8.81 -10.00 -13.06
CA LEU A 119 10.16 -10.56 -12.89
C LEU A 119 10.06 -12.08 -12.82
N GLN A 120 10.96 -12.76 -13.54
CA GLN A 120 11.04 -14.23 -13.56
C GLN A 120 9.72 -14.92 -13.99
N GLY A 121 8.96 -14.24 -14.85
CA GLY A 121 7.74 -14.78 -15.42
C GLY A 121 8.03 -16.05 -16.24
N ASP A 122 7.17 -17.05 -16.14
CA ASP A 122 7.26 -18.32 -16.87
C ASP A 122 6.46 -18.33 -18.19
N GLY A 123 5.90 -17.15 -18.58
CA GLY A 123 5.06 -16.99 -19.76
C GLY A 123 3.62 -17.46 -19.58
N SER A 124 3.20 -17.78 -18.35
CA SER A 124 1.79 -18.10 -18.08
C SER A 124 0.88 -16.93 -18.48
N PRO A 125 -0.28 -17.19 -19.09
CA PRO A 125 -1.24 -16.16 -19.44
C PRO A 125 -1.70 -15.36 -18.20
N LEU A 126 -1.81 -14.06 -18.35
CA LEU A 126 -2.41 -13.17 -17.34
C LEU A 126 -3.77 -12.72 -17.82
N TYR A 127 -4.65 -12.48 -16.87
CA TYR A 127 -6.00 -11.98 -17.07
C TYR A 127 -6.20 -10.72 -16.25
N TYR A 128 -7.14 -9.87 -16.68
CA TYR A 128 -7.60 -8.77 -15.87
C TYR A 128 -9.11 -8.74 -15.78
N SER A 129 -9.62 -8.16 -14.70
CA SER A 129 -11.05 -7.90 -14.54
C SER A 129 -11.30 -6.54 -13.93
N LEU A 130 -12.47 -5.96 -14.26
CA LEU A 130 -12.94 -4.69 -13.75
C LEU A 130 -14.20 -4.90 -12.91
N GLN A 131 -14.22 -4.37 -11.68
CA GLN A 131 -15.35 -4.40 -10.78
C GLN A 131 -15.73 -2.99 -10.36
N HIS A 132 -17.00 -2.59 -10.63
CA HIS A 132 -17.49 -1.29 -10.21
C HIS A 132 -17.70 -1.24 -8.69
N CYS A 133 -17.24 -0.15 -8.06
CA CYS A 133 -17.27 0.07 -6.62
C CYS A 133 -17.89 1.43 -6.27
N ASN A 134 -18.48 1.51 -5.08
CA ASN A 134 -18.96 2.75 -4.48
C ASN A 134 -17.78 3.58 -3.90
N ALA A 135 -18.07 4.81 -3.46
CA ALA A 135 -17.09 5.72 -2.86
C ALA A 135 -16.39 5.16 -1.61
N ASP A 136 -16.94 4.14 -0.95
CA ASP A 136 -16.31 3.42 0.16
C ASP A 136 -15.43 2.25 -0.30
N GLY A 137 -15.26 2.10 -1.60
CA GLY A 137 -14.46 1.06 -2.23
C GLY A 137 -15.08 -0.34 -2.18
N LYS A 138 -16.32 -0.48 -1.72
CA LYS A 138 -17.02 -1.75 -1.78
C LYS A 138 -17.68 -1.93 -3.14
N PRO A 139 -17.84 -3.19 -3.59
CA PRO A 139 -18.61 -3.47 -4.80
C PRO A 139 -19.97 -2.76 -4.79
N SER A 140 -20.35 -2.19 -5.91
CA SER A 140 -21.71 -1.65 -6.09
C SER A 140 -22.72 -2.75 -6.41
N ASP A 141 -24.01 -2.40 -6.37
CA ASP A 141 -25.09 -3.32 -6.73
C ASP A 141 -25.36 -3.38 -8.26
N LEU A 142 -24.43 -2.83 -9.08
CA LEU A 142 -24.53 -2.91 -10.54
C LEU A 142 -24.05 -4.27 -11.05
N LEU A 143 -24.74 -4.80 -12.05
CA LEU A 143 -24.22 -5.90 -12.83
C LEU A 143 -23.05 -5.41 -13.71
N PRO A 144 -22.07 -6.27 -14.04
CA PRO A 144 -20.98 -5.89 -14.94
C PRO A 144 -21.46 -5.25 -16.24
N SER A 145 -22.50 -5.81 -16.88
CA SER A 145 -23.09 -5.30 -18.11
C SER A 145 -23.80 -3.94 -17.98
N GLU A 146 -24.15 -3.51 -16.77
CA GLU A 146 -24.68 -2.17 -16.50
C GLU A 146 -23.56 -1.13 -16.34
N ALA A 147 -22.38 -1.57 -15.86
CA ALA A 147 -21.25 -0.70 -15.57
C ALA A 147 -20.26 -0.60 -16.74
N LEU A 148 -20.12 -1.67 -17.53
CA LEU A 148 -19.11 -1.82 -18.57
C LEU A 148 -19.73 -2.14 -19.94
N GLU A 149 -19.09 -1.70 -21.00
CA GLU A 149 -19.21 -2.24 -22.35
C GLU A 149 -18.27 -3.43 -22.47
N GLY A 150 -18.72 -4.51 -23.11
CA GLY A 150 -17.95 -5.76 -23.24
C GLY A 150 -18.06 -6.67 -22.02
N ILE A 151 -17.07 -7.55 -21.86
CA ILE A 151 -17.00 -8.56 -20.80
C ILE A 151 -16.03 -8.06 -19.72
N ASP A 152 -16.39 -8.23 -18.46
CA ASP A 152 -15.64 -7.74 -17.29
C ASP A 152 -14.32 -8.49 -17.03
N GLU A 153 -14.06 -9.59 -17.73
CA GLU A 153 -12.84 -10.40 -17.67
C GLU A 153 -12.23 -10.58 -19.05
N GLN A 154 -10.95 -10.25 -19.20
CA GLN A 154 -10.23 -10.23 -20.45
C GLN A 154 -8.81 -10.79 -20.29
N ASP A 155 -8.24 -11.23 -21.41
CA ASP A 155 -6.83 -11.59 -21.51
C ASP A 155 -5.96 -10.32 -21.42
N MET A 156 -4.84 -10.40 -20.68
CA MET A 156 -3.83 -9.35 -20.76
C MET A 156 -3.15 -9.35 -22.16
N PRO A 157 -2.86 -8.16 -22.70
CA PRO A 157 -2.04 -8.09 -23.92
C PRO A 157 -0.72 -8.84 -23.78
N SER A 158 -0.19 -9.36 -24.89
CA SER A 158 1.10 -10.05 -24.88
C SER A 158 2.22 -9.13 -24.38
N PRO A 159 3.08 -9.61 -23.47
CA PRO A 159 4.14 -8.78 -22.93
C PRO A 159 5.31 -8.63 -23.92
N SER A 160 6.08 -7.55 -23.72
CA SER A 160 7.38 -7.36 -24.35
C SER A 160 8.49 -7.91 -23.45
N PRO A 161 9.37 -8.78 -23.92
CA PRO A 161 10.48 -9.25 -23.11
C PRO A 161 11.53 -8.15 -22.90
N SER A 162 12.19 -8.17 -21.73
CA SER A 162 13.30 -7.26 -21.47
C SER A 162 14.47 -7.50 -22.40
N VAL A 163 15.22 -6.43 -22.73
CA VAL A 163 16.32 -6.44 -23.69
C VAL A 163 17.60 -5.92 -23.04
N GLY A 164 18.65 -6.74 -23.03
CA GLY A 164 19.98 -6.35 -22.55
C GLY A 164 20.07 -6.19 -21.02
N THR A 165 19.17 -6.82 -20.27
CA THR A 165 19.12 -6.77 -18.80
C THR A 165 19.68 -8.06 -18.20
N LYS A 166 20.27 -7.97 -17.00
CA LYS A 166 20.73 -9.13 -16.20
C LYS A 166 19.55 -9.84 -15.52
N ILE A 167 18.59 -9.04 -15.01
CA ILE A 167 17.34 -9.56 -14.46
C ILE A 167 16.30 -9.51 -15.57
N ASN A 168 15.92 -10.69 -16.08
CA ASN A 168 14.90 -10.79 -17.11
C ASN A 168 13.51 -10.50 -16.54
N TYR A 169 12.72 -9.75 -17.30
CA TYR A 169 11.32 -9.47 -16.99
C TYR A 169 10.47 -9.42 -18.25
N GLN A 170 9.18 -9.52 -18.06
CA GLN A 170 8.16 -9.32 -19.08
C GLN A 170 7.44 -8.03 -18.79
N HIS A 171 7.48 -7.08 -19.72
CA HIS A 171 6.83 -5.79 -19.63
C HIS A 171 5.43 -5.88 -20.22
N TYR A 172 4.41 -5.60 -19.41
CA TYR A 172 3.01 -5.57 -19.80
C TYR A 172 2.52 -4.14 -19.94
N THR A 173 1.68 -3.91 -20.95
CA THR A 173 0.98 -2.62 -21.16
C THR A 173 -0.49 -2.90 -21.43
N LEU A 174 -1.36 -2.28 -20.64
CA LEU A 174 -2.81 -2.33 -20.80
C LEU A 174 -3.36 -0.92 -20.93
N SER A 175 -3.96 -0.60 -22.06
CA SER A 175 -4.68 0.68 -22.27
C SER A 175 -6.18 0.48 -22.12
N LEU A 176 -6.84 1.39 -21.39
CA LEU A 176 -8.28 1.39 -21.15
C LEU A 176 -8.87 2.81 -21.32
N PRO A 177 -10.08 2.96 -21.87
CA PRO A 177 -10.86 1.90 -22.52
C PRO A 177 -10.17 1.38 -23.79
N ASN A 178 -10.57 0.20 -24.26
CA ASN A 178 -10.08 -0.41 -25.50
C ASN A 178 -11.26 -1.01 -26.30
N GLU A 179 -10.97 -1.70 -27.41
CA GLU A 179 -12.00 -2.30 -28.28
C GLU A 179 -12.85 -3.37 -27.58
N GLN A 180 -12.33 -3.97 -26.49
CA GLN A 180 -12.95 -5.09 -25.79
C GLN A 180 -13.76 -4.64 -24.59
N ILE A 181 -13.38 -3.52 -23.95
CA ILE A 181 -13.98 -3.06 -22.72
C ILE A 181 -13.98 -1.53 -22.62
N GLY A 182 -15.14 -0.98 -22.25
CA GLY A 182 -15.36 0.44 -22.03
C GLY A 182 -16.15 0.71 -20.76
N PHE A 183 -16.19 1.98 -20.34
CA PHE A 183 -16.92 2.42 -19.14
C PHE A 183 -18.25 3.04 -19.54
N LYS A 184 -19.37 2.52 -18.99
CA LYS A 184 -20.73 3.07 -19.18
C LYS A 184 -21.11 4.10 -18.13
N VAL A 185 -20.54 3.97 -16.93
CA VAL A 185 -20.88 4.77 -15.76
C VAL A 185 -19.63 5.33 -15.09
N SER A 186 -19.81 6.42 -14.34
CA SER A 186 -18.75 6.98 -13.50
C SER A 186 -18.69 6.25 -12.14
N GLY A 187 -17.58 6.34 -11.45
CA GLY A 187 -17.36 5.74 -10.13
C GLY A 187 -15.94 5.22 -9.98
N ILE A 188 -15.74 4.32 -9.04
CA ILE A 188 -14.46 3.62 -8.85
C ILE A 188 -14.56 2.25 -9.53
N PHE A 189 -13.60 1.93 -10.38
CA PHE A 189 -13.45 0.59 -10.93
C PHE A 189 -12.19 -0.06 -10.37
N LEU A 190 -12.34 -1.22 -9.75
CA LEU A 190 -11.20 -1.99 -9.29
C LEU A 190 -10.71 -2.89 -10.41
N LEU A 191 -9.56 -2.55 -10.96
CA LEU A 191 -8.83 -3.40 -11.89
C LEU A 191 -8.04 -4.43 -11.07
N SER A 192 -8.24 -5.71 -11.36
CA SER A 192 -7.50 -6.83 -10.77
C SER A 192 -6.74 -7.58 -11.87
N VAL A 193 -5.45 -7.81 -11.67
CA VAL A 193 -4.61 -8.60 -12.58
C VAL A 193 -4.24 -9.91 -11.89
N TYR A 194 -4.42 -11.04 -12.57
CA TYR A 194 -4.25 -12.37 -11.98
C TYR A 194 -3.83 -13.42 -13.03
N GLU A 195 -3.31 -14.55 -12.56
CA GLU A 195 -3.03 -15.72 -13.37
C GLU A 195 -4.29 -16.54 -13.62
N GLU A 196 -4.29 -17.35 -14.66
CA GLU A 196 -5.41 -18.23 -15.01
C GLU A 196 -5.93 -19.02 -13.79
N GLY A 197 -7.24 -18.94 -13.56
CA GLY A 197 -7.89 -19.60 -12.43
C GLY A 197 -7.59 -18.99 -11.04
N GLN A 198 -6.86 -17.87 -10.94
CA GLN A 198 -6.47 -17.25 -9.68
C GLN A 198 -7.18 -15.90 -9.42
N LYS A 199 -8.37 -15.68 -9.94
CA LYS A 199 -9.14 -14.42 -9.78
C LYS A 199 -9.29 -13.98 -8.33
N ASP A 200 -9.41 -14.93 -7.40
CA ASP A 200 -9.52 -14.67 -5.95
C ASP A 200 -8.18 -14.25 -5.31
N LYS A 201 -7.06 -14.52 -5.98
CA LYS A 201 -5.70 -14.20 -5.52
C LYS A 201 -4.95 -13.38 -6.57
N PRO A 202 -5.39 -12.16 -6.86
CA PRO A 202 -4.75 -11.33 -7.86
C PRO A 202 -3.31 -11.00 -7.48
N LEU A 203 -2.47 -10.83 -8.49
CA LEU A 203 -1.11 -10.35 -8.35
C LEU A 203 -1.11 -8.93 -7.74
N PHE A 204 -2.01 -8.07 -8.21
CA PHE A 204 -2.24 -6.74 -7.65
C PHE A 204 -3.62 -6.21 -8.05
N ARG A 205 -4.01 -5.09 -7.42
CA ARG A 205 -5.25 -4.35 -7.71
C ARG A 205 -4.99 -2.86 -7.79
N ILE A 206 -5.67 -2.19 -8.74
CA ILE A 206 -5.58 -0.73 -8.92
C ILE A 206 -6.99 -0.15 -8.97
N PRO A 207 -7.31 0.86 -8.15
CA PRO A 207 -8.53 1.63 -8.31
C PRO A 207 -8.39 2.60 -9.51
N ILE A 208 -9.38 2.59 -10.40
CA ILE A 208 -9.51 3.54 -11.50
C ILE A 208 -10.67 4.45 -11.18
N TYR A 209 -10.43 5.76 -11.21
CA TYR A 209 -11.43 6.78 -10.93
C TYR A 209 -12.01 7.32 -12.22
N VAL A 210 -13.21 6.85 -12.58
CA VAL A 210 -13.93 7.27 -13.79
C VAL A 210 -14.87 8.42 -13.43
N HIS A 211 -14.57 9.66 -13.87
CA HIS A 211 -15.33 10.86 -13.51
C HIS A 211 -16.12 11.46 -14.68
N GLU A 212 -17.17 12.23 -14.38
CA GLU A 212 -18.05 12.85 -15.37
C GLU A 212 -17.53 14.20 -15.90
N GLY A 213 -16.38 14.64 -15.43
CA GLY A 213 -15.73 15.86 -15.93
C GLY A 213 -16.27 17.16 -15.34
N GLN A 214 -17.08 17.12 -14.26
CA GLN A 214 -17.53 18.34 -13.58
C GLN A 214 -16.36 19.15 -13.02
N THR A 215 -16.33 20.45 -13.27
CA THR A 215 -15.20 21.33 -12.97
C THR A 215 -15.43 22.28 -11.81
N GLY A 216 -16.62 22.33 -11.23
CA GLY A 216 -17.02 23.26 -10.17
C GLY A 216 -16.35 23.06 -8.80
N LEU A 217 -15.21 22.34 -8.73
CA LEU A 217 -14.43 22.12 -7.51
C LEU A 217 -13.25 23.12 -7.45
N SER A 218 -13.08 23.78 -6.30
CA SER A 218 -11.86 24.53 -5.98
C SER A 218 -11.30 24.13 -4.63
N LEU A 219 -9.97 24.06 -4.51
CA LEU A 219 -9.24 23.66 -3.32
C LEU A 219 -8.31 24.79 -2.89
N LYS A 220 -8.20 25.01 -1.57
CA LYS A 220 -7.26 25.96 -1.00
C LYS A 220 -6.73 25.42 0.32
N GLN A 221 -5.42 25.46 0.53
CA GLN A 221 -4.84 25.22 1.86
C GLN A 221 -5.27 26.33 2.81
N GLU A 222 -5.76 25.97 3.99
CA GLU A 222 -6.12 26.93 5.03
C GLU A 222 -4.88 27.55 5.67
N ASP A 223 -5.07 28.73 6.24
CA ASP A 223 -3.97 29.52 6.78
C ASP A 223 -3.25 28.85 7.95
N ARG A 224 -1.96 29.16 8.08
CA ARG A 224 -1.04 28.65 9.10
C ARG A 224 -1.43 28.98 10.55
N PHE A 225 -2.32 29.93 10.76
CA PHE A 225 -2.65 30.44 12.11
C PHE A 225 -3.65 29.58 12.90
N THR A 226 -3.95 28.37 12.42
CA THR A 226 -4.78 27.42 13.17
C THR A 226 -3.95 26.62 14.17
N SER A 227 -4.59 26.13 15.24
CA SER A 227 -3.94 25.21 16.19
C SER A 227 -3.43 23.92 15.50
N LEU A 228 -4.14 23.46 14.47
CA LEU A 228 -3.79 22.28 13.68
C LEU A 228 -2.47 22.48 12.93
N ALA A 229 -2.25 23.65 12.35
CA ALA A 229 -0.99 23.98 11.66
C ALA A 229 0.21 23.98 12.63
N SER A 230 0.03 24.41 13.89
CA SER A 230 1.10 24.36 14.90
C SER A 230 1.48 22.92 15.29
N GLU A 231 0.59 21.95 15.07
CA GLU A 231 0.85 20.52 15.24
C GLU A 231 1.42 19.85 14.00
N GLY A 232 1.62 20.62 12.90
CA GLY A 232 2.11 20.11 11.63
C GLY A 232 1.02 19.47 10.76
N GLN A 233 -0.25 19.83 10.98
CA GLN A 233 -1.36 19.40 10.13
C GLN A 233 -1.65 20.44 9.05
N GLN A 234 -2.17 19.97 7.93
CA GLN A 234 -2.62 20.78 6.79
C GLN A 234 -4.11 20.53 6.57
N SER A 235 -4.91 21.60 6.57
CA SER A 235 -6.33 21.56 6.28
C SER A 235 -6.58 22.14 4.90
N ILE A 236 -7.43 21.48 4.13
CA ILE A 236 -7.74 21.84 2.74
C ILE A 236 -9.21 22.25 2.65
N ALA A 237 -9.45 23.54 2.51
CA ALA A 237 -10.81 24.02 2.22
C ALA A 237 -11.20 23.60 0.80
N VAL A 238 -12.41 23.05 0.67
CA VAL A 238 -12.99 22.65 -0.61
C VAL A 238 -14.29 23.40 -0.85
N THR A 239 -14.40 24.03 -2.00
CA THR A 239 -15.60 24.76 -2.44
C THR A 239 -16.18 24.11 -3.68
N LEU A 240 -17.49 23.84 -3.63
CA LEU A 240 -18.30 23.53 -4.81
C LEU A 240 -18.97 24.83 -5.23
N ASP A 241 -18.76 25.25 -6.46
CA ASP A 241 -19.40 26.46 -7.00
C ASP A 241 -20.93 26.34 -7.08
N GLU A 242 -21.60 27.41 -7.52
CA GLU A 242 -23.05 27.47 -7.60
C GLU A 242 -23.61 26.48 -8.63
N GLU A 243 -22.93 26.29 -9.77
CA GLU A 243 -23.37 25.40 -10.84
C GLU A 243 -23.38 23.95 -10.35
N LEU A 244 -22.26 23.48 -9.82
CA LEU A 244 -22.13 22.11 -9.28
C LEU A 244 -23.05 21.92 -8.07
N SER A 245 -23.12 22.91 -7.17
CA SER A 245 -23.95 22.83 -5.96
C SER A 245 -25.43 22.79 -6.26
N SER A 246 -25.90 23.51 -7.28
CA SER A 246 -27.33 23.53 -7.69
C SER A 246 -27.76 22.21 -8.33
N ALA A 247 -26.83 21.47 -8.93
CA ALA A 247 -27.07 20.14 -9.48
C ALA A 247 -27.20 19.05 -8.41
N LEU A 248 -26.85 19.36 -7.15
CA LEU A 248 -26.89 18.42 -6.03
C LEU A 248 -28.13 18.64 -5.16
N ASN A 249 -28.90 17.58 -4.95
CA ASN A 249 -30.02 17.63 -4.01
C ASN A 249 -29.46 17.44 -2.58
N PRO A 250 -29.66 18.41 -1.65
CA PRO A 250 -29.20 18.32 -0.27
C PRO A 250 -29.72 17.12 0.52
N SER A 251 -30.81 16.49 0.09
CA SER A 251 -31.40 15.31 0.72
C SER A 251 -30.78 14.00 0.20
N GLU A 252 -30.01 14.06 -0.87
CA GLU A 252 -29.32 12.90 -1.46
C GLU A 252 -27.92 12.73 -0.87
N ARG A 253 -27.36 11.55 -1.07
CA ARG A 253 -26.03 11.22 -0.54
C ARG A 253 -24.96 11.88 -1.40
N THR A 254 -24.19 12.76 -0.80
CA THR A 254 -22.98 13.36 -1.41
C THR A 254 -21.77 13.07 -0.54
N ILE A 255 -20.67 12.65 -1.14
CA ILE A 255 -19.42 12.31 -0.44
C ILE A 255 -18.29 13.07 -1.10
N LEU A 256 -17.54 13.80 -0.29
CA LEU A 256 -16.25 14.35 -0.67
C LEU A 256 -15.15 13.42 -0.14
N LEU A 257 -14.41 12.79 -1.03
CA LEU A 257 -13.27 11.94 -0.71
C LEU A 257 -11.99 12.70 -1.01
N ASN A 258 -11.06 12.72 -0.06
CA ASN A 258 -9.81 13.47 -0.19
C ASN A 258 -8.62 12.55 0.01
N ILE A 259 -7.65 12.64 -0.88
CA ILE A 259 -6.45 11.80 -0.95
C ILE A 259 -5.22 12.69 -0.88
N GLN A 260 -4.25 12.34 -0.04
CA GLN A 260 -2.96 13.01 0.06
C GLN A 260 -1.91 12.25 -0.74
N ASN A 261 -1.12 12.96 -1.55
CA ASN A 261 0.00 12.46 -2.34
C ASN A 261 -0.31 11.21 -3.18
N MET A 262 -1.58 11.04 -3.58
CA MET A 262 -2.04 9.85 -4.32
C MET A 262 -1.74 8.51 -3.58
N SER A 263 -1.38 8.58 -2.30
CA SER A 263 -0.94 7.44 -1.51
C SER A 263 -2.08 6.47 -1.22
N ASN A 264 -1.82 5.18 -1.36
CA ASN A 264 -2.74 4.11 -0.98
C ASN A 264 -2.55 3.64 0.48
N LEU A 265 -1.50 4.11 1.17
CA LEU A 265 -1.21 3.79 2.56
C LEU A 265 -1.74 4.85 3.54
N LEU A 266 -1.79 6.11 3.11
CA LEU A 266 -2.29 7.18 3.96
C LEU A 266 -3.81 7.13 4.08
N PRO A 267 -4.35 7.54 5.25
CA PRO A 267 -5.79 7.61 5.43
C PRO A 267 -6.43 8.58 4.44
N GLN A 268 -7.47 8.11 3.76
CA GLN A 268 -8.33 8.96 2.97
C GLN A 268 -9.30 9.69 3.90
N VAL A 269 -9.46 11.01 3.72
CA VAL A 269 -10.40 11.82 4.50
C VAL A 269 -11.71 11.95 3.76
N ARG A 270 -12.77 11.42 4.38
CA ARG A 270 -14.12 11.46 3.82
C ARG A 270 -14.97 12.50 4.58
N LYS A 271 -15.70 13.32 3.83
CA LYS A 271 -16.69 14.26 4.34
C LYS A 271 -18.03 14.04 3.63
N ASP A 272 -19.09 13.81 4.41
CA ASP A 272 -20.41 13.51 3.88
C ASP A 272 -21.31 14.76 3.79
N ARG A 273 -20.94 15.85 4.47
CA ARG A 273 -21.74 17.09 4.50
C ARG A 273 -20.84 18.32 4.47
N PRO A 274 -21.22 19.37 3.75
CA PRO A 274 -20.53 20.65 3.81
C PRO A 274 -20.80 21.37 5.12
N SER A 275 -19.86 22.17 5.58
CA SER A 275 -19.99 23.04 6.77
C SER A 275 -21.01 24.14 6.56
N THR A 276 -21.08 24.68 5.35
CA THR A 276 -21.96 25.78 4.98
C THR A 276 -22.55 25.56 3.60
N ARG A 277 -23.81 25.94 3.44
CA ARG A 277 -24.55 26.02 2.19
C ARG A 277 -25.11 27.42 2.08
N ALA A 278 -24.27 28.39 1.71
CA ALA A 278 -24.66 29.78 1.55
C ALA A 278 -24.75 30.13 0.07
N SER A 279 -25.79 30.87 -0.33
CA SER A 279 -25.92 31.42 -1.70
C SER A 279 -25.77 30.37 -2.83
N GLY A 280 -26.22 29.14 -2.61
CA GLY A 280 -26.07 28.07 -3.58
C GLY A 280 -24.71 27.36 -3.61
N THR A 281 -23.72 27.83 -2.87
CA THR A 281 -22.37 27.27 -2.81
C THR A 281 -22.20 26.34 -1.61
N TRP A 282 -21.53 25.20 -1.80
CA TRP A 282 -21.21 24.29 -0.71
C TRP A 282 -19.73 24.45 -0.31
N LEU A 283 -19.50 24.60 0.99
CA LEU A 283 -18.17 24.82 1.55
C LEU A 283 -17.82 23.72 2.55
N TYR A 284 -16.61 23.18 2.44
CA TYR A 284 -15.97 22.32 3.42
C TYR A 284 -14.74 23.05 3.93
N GLU A 285 -14.90 23.78 5.05
CA GLU A 285 -13.85 24.65 5.58
C GLU A 285 -13.75 24.54 7.10
N ARG A 286 -12.70 25.09 7.68
CA ARG A 286 -12.43 25.14 9.12
C ARG A 286 -12.47 23.72 9.76
N GLN A 287 -13.39 23.49 10.72
CA GLN A 287 -13.50 22.20 11.41
C GLN A 287 -13.97 21.05 10.48
N ASP A 288 -14.67 21.38 9.42
CA ASP A 288 -15.15 20.41 8.44
C ASP A 288 -14.19 20.23 7.26
N ALA A 289 -13.13 21.05 7.18
CA ALA A 289 -12.09 20.86 6.16
C ALA A 289 -11.44 19.47 6.29
N PRO A 290 -11.16 18.80 5.17
CA PRO A 290 -10.27 17.66 5.18
C PRO A 290 -8.92 18.02 5.76
N THR A 291 -8.48 17.28 6.77
CA THR A 291 -7.24 17.58 7.51
C THR A 291 -6.31 16.38 7.50
N PHE A 292 -5.04 16.64 7.27
CA PHE A 292 -3.99 15.63 7.08
C PHE A 292 -2.75 16.00 7.89
N TRP A 293 -1.95 15.02 8.27
CA TRP A 293 -0.57 15.26 8.69
C TRP A 293 0.25 15.71 7.49
N GLY A 294 0.95 16.83 7.59
CA GLY A 294 1.81 17.34 6.53
C GLY A 294 2.98 16.37 6.21
N GLY A 295 3.43 15.65 7.24
CA GLY A 295 4.59 14.78 7.11
C GLY A 295 5.88 15.56 6.86
N ASN A 296 6.87 14.89 6.27
CA ASN A 296 8.13 15.48 5.84
C ASN A 296 8.32 15.24 4.34
N LYS A 297 9.41 15.77 3.77
CA LYS A 297 9.78 15.57 2.37
C LYS A 297 10.05 14.09 2.09
N TYR A 298 9.80 13.70 0.84
CA TYR A 298 10.24 12.40 0.36
C TYR A 298 11.77 12.34 0.32
N LEU A 299 12.30 11.18 0.69
CA LEU A 299 13.66 10.77 0.40
C LEU A 299 13.74 10.32 -1.05
N TRP A 300 14.91 10.23 -1.62
CA TRP A 300 15.06 9.75 -2.99
C TRP A 300 16.33 8.92 -3.15
N ILE A 301 16.27 8.02 -4.12
CA ILE A 301 17.40 7.26 -4.63
C ILE A 301 17.45 7.40 -6.15
N GLU A 302 18.65 7.56 -6.69
CA GLU A 302 18.93 7.45 -8.11
C GLU A 302 19.99 6.39 -8.32
N HIS A 303 19.73 5.44 -9.19
CA HIS A 303 20.65 4.35 -9.47
C HIS A 303 20.60 3.94 -10.94
N ASP A 304 21.69 3.42 -11.44
CA ASP A 304 21.84 2.92 -12.79
C ASP A 304 22.68 1.63 -12.83
N ARG A 305 22.69 0.97 -13.99
CA ARG A 305 23.45 -0.27 -14.22
C ARG A 305 24.95 -0.12 -14.04
N TYR A 306 25.51 1.06 -14.25
CA TYR A 306 26.95 1.30 -14.13
C TYR A 306 27.35 1.43 -12.68
N PHE A 307 26.51 2.03 -11.86
CA PHE A 307 26.75 2.13 -10.41
C PHE A 307 26.80 0.74 -9.74
N ALA A 308 26.02 -0.22 -10.27
CA ALA A 308 26.00 -1.59 -9.75
C ALA A 308 27.04 -2.52 -10.38
N ALA A 309 27.72 -2.13 -11.46
CA ALA A 309 28.68 -3.00 -12.16
C ALA A 309 29.85 -3.41 -11.26
N ASP A 310 30.25 -2.55 -10.33
CA ASP A 310 31.34 -2.77 -9.37
C ASP A 310 30.86 -3.33 -8.02
N TYR A 311 29.55 -3.55 -7.83
CA TYR A 311 28.98 -3.95 -6.56
C TYR A 311 28.22 -5.28 -6.67
N ASN A 312 28.78 -6.33 -6.05
CA ASN A 312 28.20 -7.69 -6.05
C ASN A 312 27.10 -7.90 -5.03
N GLY A 313 26.48 -6.85 -4.50
CA GLY A 313 25.45 -6.90 -3.47
C GLY A 313 24.33 -5.89 -3.70
N PRO A 314 23.29 -5.89 -2.85
CA PRO A 314 22.23 -4.88 -2.94
C PRO A 314 22.79 -3.50 -2.56
N ILE A 315 22.36 -2.48 -3.30
CA ILE A 315 22.54 -1.08 -2.91
C ILE A 315 21.86 -0.89 -1.55
N THR A 316 22.56 -0.29 -0.60
CA THR A 316 22.02 -0.12 0.76
C THR A 316 21.75 1.35 1.04
N ILE A 317 20.49 1.65 1.40
CA ILE A 317 20.06 2.94 1.93
C ILE A 317 19.94 2.76 3.44
N ALA A 318 20.62 3.58 4.22
CA ALA A 318 20.59 3.50 5.67
C ALA A 318 20.17 4.83 6.28
N ASP A 319 19.02 4.81 6.96
CA ASP A 319 18.47 5.92 7.72
C ASP A 319 18.44 5.57 9.21
N THR A 320 18.27 6.57 10.08
CA THR A 320 18.23 6.36 11.54
C THR A 320 17.03 7.11 12.14
N LEU A 321 16.25 6.47 12.97
CA LEU A 321 15.16 7.10 13.74
C LEU A 321 15.71 7.88 14.96
N PRO A 322 15.13 9.04 15.30
CA PRO A 322 14.23 9.78 14.42
C PRO A 322 15.00 10.33 13.22
N LEU A 323 14.39 10.28 12.04
CA LEU A 323 14.96 10.97 10.89
C LEU A 323 15.02 12.45 11.24
N THR A 324 16.21 13.04 11.11
CA THR A 324 16.38 14.47 11.42
C THR A 324 15.48 15.27 10.48
N PRO A 325 14.55 16.08 10.99
CA PRO A 325 13.70 16.90 10.16
C PRO A 325 14.59 17.76 9.26
N THR A 326 14.59 17.53 7.98
CA THR A 326 15.27 18.42 7.04
C THR A 326 14.42 19.67 6.99
N LEU A 327 14.78 20.67 7.79
CA LEU A 327 14.19 21.99 7.69
C LEU A 327 14.24 22.42 6.22
N LEU A 328 13.06 22.68 5.69
CA LEU A 328 12.79 22.98 4.29
C LEU A 328 13.60 24.18 3.81
N ASN A 329 14.82 23.96 3.38
CA ASN A 329 15.29 24.76 2.27
C ASN A 329 14.61 24.21 1.02
N PRO A 330 13.88 25.03 0.26
CA PRO A 330 13.39 24.61 -1.03
C PRO A 330 14.59 24.41 -1.95
N THR A 331 15.22 23.26 -1.83
CA THR A 331 16.21 22.83 -2.79
C THR A 331 15.39 22.57 -4.05
N ILE A 332 15.47 23.48 -4.99
CA ILE A 332 14.99 23.27 -6.35
C ILE A 332 15.65 21.98 -6.81
N LEU A 333 14.85 20.90 -6.91
CA LEU A 333 15.34 19.68 -7.50
C LEU A 333 15.74 19.99 -8.94
N PRO A 334 16.91 19.55 -9.38
CA PRO A 334 17.25 19.67 -10.79
C PRO A 334 16.19 18.88 -11.59
N ASN A 335 15.63 19.52 -12.61
CA ASN A 335 14.79 18.92 -13.63
C ASN A 335 13.39 18.43 -13.25
N GLY A 336 12.60 19.22 -12.51
CA GLY A 336 11.14 19.12 -12.56
C GLY A 336 10.53 17.87 -11.90
N LEU A 337 11.23 17.18 -11.02
CA LEU A 337 10.67 16.09 -10.25
C LEU A 337 9.71 16.61 -9.19
N SER A 338 8.57 15.98 -9.08
CA SER A 338 7.60 16.27 -8.04
C SER A 338 8.13 15.76 -6.70
N HIS A 339 7.88 16.51 -5.63
CA HIS A 339 8.24 16.10 -4.27
C HIS A 339 7.21 15.15 -3.65
N TYR A 340 6.44 14.42 -4.47
CA TYR A 340 5.23 13.72 -4.04
C TYR A 340 5.34 12.19 -4.13
N GLY A 341 6.57 11.68 -4.16
CA GLY A 341 6.85 10.25 -4.20
C GLY A 341 6.88 9.67 -5.61
N GLU A 342 7.22 10.46 -6.62
CA GLU A 342 7.27 10.06 -8.02
C GLU A 342 8.44 9.10 -8.32
N ALA A 343 8.22 8.17 -9.24
CA ALA A 343 9.26 7.34 -9.82
C ALA A 343 9.48 7.73 -11.30
N VAL A 344 10.75 7.91 -11.67
CA VAL A 344 11.16 8.17 -13.06
C VAL A 344 12.08 7.06 -13.50
N ILE A 345 11.62 6.27 -14.47
CA ILE A 345 12.43 5.21 -15.09
C ILE A 345 13.28 5.83 -16.17
N GLN A 346 14.60 5.75 -16.01
CA GLN A 346 15.54 6.29 -16.97
C GLN A 346 16.83 5.48 -16.99
N ILE A 347 17.48 5.45 -18.13
CA ILE A 347 18.81 4.88 -18.30
C ILE A 347 19.76 6.04 -18.51
N LEU A 348 20.65 6.30 -17.56
CA LEU A 348 21.65 7.36 -17.69
C LEU A 348 22.56 7.05 -18.90
N HIS A 349 22.83 8.06 -19.69
CA HIS A 349 23.66 7.97 -20.90
C HIS A 349 23.13 7.03 -22.00
N ALA A 350 21.85 6.63 -21.95
CA ALA A 350 21.24 5.89 -23.04
C ALA A 350 21.08 6.76 -24.30
N HIS A 351 21.23 6.13 -25.46
CA HIS A 351 20.87 6.76 -26.73
C HIS A 351 19.33 6.92 -26.82
N GLU A 352 18.85 8.01 -27.42
CA GLU A 352 17.41 8.31 -27.51
C GLU A 352 16.56 7.20 -28.16
N SER A 353 17.18 6.33 -28.97
CA SER A 353 16.50 5.19 -29.60
C SER A 353 16.27 3.98 -28.68
N ILE A 354 16.73 4.02 -27.42
CA ILE A 354 16.58 2.91 -26.48
C ILE A 354 15.22 3.04 -25.79
N ASP A 355 14.39 1.99 -25.95
CA ASP A 355 13.15 1.89 -25.18
C ASP A 355 13.46 1.55 -23.72
N THR A 356 13.32 2.54 -22.85
CA THR A 356 13.58 2.41 -21.40
C THR A 356 12.62 1.46 -20.71
N GLN A 357 11.43 1.25 -21.27
CA GLN A 357 10.42 0.37 -20.67
C GLN A 357 10.90 -1.08 -20.58
N VAL A 358 11.59 -1.55 -21.62
CA VAL A 358 12.09 -2.92 -21.71
C VAL A 358 13.60 -3.05 -21.53
N SER A 359 14.34 -1.93 -21.51
CA SER A 359 15.82 -1.98 -21.44
C SER A 359 16.37 -1.52 -20.10
N ALA A 360 15.57 -0.88 -19.23
CA ALA A 360 16.02 -0.47 -17.90
C ALA A 360 16.26 -1.70 -17.01
N GLU A 361 17.41 -1.70 -16.30
CA GLU A 361 17.85 -2.80 -15.45
C GLU A 361 17.15 -2.77 -14.08
N TYR A 362 16.97 -3.93 -13.48
CA TYR A 362 16.56 -4.05 -12.08
C TYR A 362 17.77 -4.25 -11.18
N GLN A 363 17.78 -3.53 -10.07
CA GLN A 363 18.80 -3.67 -9.02
C GLN A 363 18.14 -3.94 -7.67
N TRP A 364 18.77 -4.80 -6.88
CA TRP A 364 18.33 -5.04 -5.51
C TRP A 364 18.74 -3.89 -4.62
N VAL A 365 17.75 -3.20 -4.04
CA VAL A 365 17.95 -2.10 -3.10
C VAL A 365 17.50 -2.52 -1.72
N ARG A 366 18.41 -2.40 -0.74
CA ARG A 366 18.13 -2.68 0.67
C ARG A 366 17.86 -1.38 1.41
N PHE A 367 16.65 -1.22 1.88
CA PHE A 367 16.26 -0.16 2.79
C PHE A 367 16.55 -0.59 4.23
N THR A 368 17.18 0.29 5.01
CA THR A 368 17.52 0.04 6.40
C THR A 368 17.23 1.29 7.21
N LEU A 369 16.29 1.20 8.16
CA LEU A 369 15.94 2.27 9.08
C LEU A 369 16.33 1.86 10.49
N LYS A 370 17.41 2.45 11.03
CA LYS A 370 17.91 2.16 12.39
C LYS A 370 16.92 2.69 13.43
N SER A 371 16.64 1.86 14.41
CA SER A 371 15.78 2.16 15.55
C SER A 371 16.21 1.33 16.74
N ASP A 372 16.45 1.94 17.89
CA ASP A 372 16.87 1.20 19.08
C ASP A 372 15.85 0.18 19.57
N GLU A 373 14.57 0.45 19.33
CA GLU A 373 13.45 -0.41 19.70
C GLU A 373 12.47 -0.57 18.52
N ALA A 374 11.80 -1.70 18.49
CA ALA A 374 10.70 -1.93 17.55
C ALA A 374 9.51 -1.04 17.92
N LEU A 375 8.93 -0.36 16.94
CA LEU A 375 7.68 0.38 17.09
C LEU A 375 6.50 -0.59 17.28
N ASP A 376 5.46 -0.18 18.01
CA ASP A 376 4.25 -1.00 18.16
C ASP A 376 3.33 -0.88 16.93
N GLY A 377 3.80 -1.45 15.83
CA GLY A 377 3.11 -1.42 14.56
C GLY A 377 4.00 -1.91 13.42
N HIS A 378 3.65 -1.52 12.23
CA HIS A 378 4.29 -1.92 10.98
C HIS A 378 4.87 -0.70 10.27
N VAL A 379 6.04 -0.85 9.65
CA VAL A 379 6.69 0.18 8.85
C VAL A 379 6.68 -0.24 7.39
N TYR A 380 6.19 0.63 6.51
CA TYR A 380 6.06 0.38 5.08
C TYR A 380 6.84 1.41 4.27
N LEU A 381 7.29 1.00 3.09
CA LEU A 381 7.72 1.93 2.05
C LEU A 381 6.51 2.50 1.32
N GLU A 382 6.53 3.79 1.05
CA GLU A 382 5.52 4.52 0.30
C GLU A 382 6.21 5.37 -0.78
N GLY A 383 5.58 5.45 -1.92
CA GLY A 383 6.03 6.12 -3.13
C GLY A 383 5.60 5.30 -4.34
N ASP A 384 5.67 5.91 -5.52
CA ASP A 384 5.16 5.35 -6.76
C ASP A 384 5.71 3.94 -7.09
N ALA A 385 7.01 3.74 -6.86
CA ALA A 385 7.64 2.43 -7.06
C ALA A 385 7.04 1.31 -6.17
N PHE A 386 6.27 1.64 -5.12
CA PHE A 386 5.74 0.70 -4.14
C PHE A 386 4.21 0.71 -4.04
N ASP A 387 3.52 1.71 -4.62
CA ASP A 387 2.11 2.00 -4.32
C ASP A 387 1.19 0.80 -4.52
N PHE A 388 1.30 0.10 -5.61
CA PHE A 388 0.40 -1.02 -5.93
C PHE A 388 0.95 -2.40 -5.56
N LEU A 389 2.15 -2.46 -4.97
CA LEU A 389 2.68 -3.72 -4.44
C LEU A 389 1.82 -4.21 -3.27
N PRO A 390 1.68 -5.54 -3.09
CA PRO A 390 1.10 -6.11 -1.89
C PRO A 390 1.76 -5.58 -0.61
N LEU A 391 0.97 -5.40 0.46
CA LEU A 391 1.49 -4.83 1.72
C LEU A 391 2.69 -5.61 2.26
N GLU A 392 2.63 -6.94 2.21
CA GLU A 392 3.69 -7.83 2.69
C GLU A 392 4.99 -7.66 1.90
N GLU A 393 4.91 -7.16 0.67
CA GLU A 393 6.09 -6.95 -0.17
C GLU A 393 6.81 -5.64 0.15
N LYS A 394 6.12 -4.62 0.64
CA LYS A 394 6.68 -3.30 0.97
C LYS A 394 6.84 -3.04 2.47
N GLU A 395 6.53 -4.03 3.32
CA GLU A 395 6.77 -3.97 4.76
C GLU A 395 8.25 -4.15 5.10
N LEU A 396 8.78 -3.31 5.99
CA LEU A 396 10.08 -3.49 6.60
C LEU A 396 9.94 -4.29 7.89
N TYR A 397 10.75 -5.34 8.04
CA TYR A 397 10.77 -6.17 9.24
C TYR A 397 11.88 -5.72 10.19
N TYR A 398 11.57 -5.71 11.50
CA TYR A 398 12.54 -5.33 12.51
C TYR A 398 13.53 -6.46 12.79
N ASP A 399 14.80 -6.17 12.56
CA ASP A 399 15.95 -7.03 12.91
C ASP A 399 16.42 -6.70 14.33
N HIS A 400 16.11 -7.58 15.28
CA HIS A 400 16.48 -7.41 16.69
C HIS A 400 18.00 -7.44 16.95
N ILE A 401 18.77 -8.07 16.06
CA ILE A 401 20.23 -8.19 16.20
C ILE A 401 20.88 -6.87 15.79
N ASN A 402 20.48 -6.34 14.64
CA ASN A 402 21.06 -5.13 14.07
C ASN A 402 20.31 -3.85 14.50
N ARG A 403 19.23 -3.98 15.25
CA ARG A 403 18.35 -2.89 15.72
C ARG A 403 17.93 -1.96 14.57
N CYS A 404 17.34 -2.55 13.56
CA CYS A 404 16.86 -1.80 12.41
C CYS A 404 15.67 -2.48 11.74
N TYR A 405 14.83 -1.68 11.10
CA TYR A 405 13.89 -2.16 10.13
C TYR A 405 14.60 -2.36 8.79
N THR A 406 14.33 -3.46 8.10
CA THR A 406 14.99 -3.73 6.82
C THR A 406 14.05 -4.38 5.82
N ARG A 407 14.21 -4.02 4.55
CA ARG A 407 13.57 -4.65 3.40
C ARG A 407 14.48 -4.55 2.19
N THR A 408 14.54 -5.62 1.38
CA THR A 408 15.26 -5.60 0.10
C THR A 408 14.26 -5.83 -1.02
N LEU A 409 14.23 -4.90 -1.99
CA LEU A 409 13.32 -4.92 -3.13
C LEU A 409 14.08 -4.69 -4.43
N PRO A 410 13.64 -5.28 -5.55
CA PRO A 410 14.16 -4.92 -6.85
C PRO A 410 13.52 -3.58 -7.27
N LEU A 411 14.34 -2.61 -7.60
CA LEU A 411 13.91 -1.34 -8.19
C LEU A 411 14.43 -1.23 -9.61
N LYS A 412 13.60 -0.70 -10.49
CA LYS A 412 13.95 -0.43 -11.88
C LYS A 412 14.83 0.82 -11.94
N GLU A 413 15.83 0.79 -12.79
CA GLU A 413 16.82 1.84 -13.02
C GLU A 413 16.19 3.23 -13.22
N GLY A 414 16.76 4.24 -12.57
CA GLY A 414 16.28 5.62 -12.59
C GLY A 414 16.23 6.24 -11.21
N ARG A 415 15.34 7.20 -11.02
CA ARG A 415 15.15 7.92 -9.76
C ARG A 415 13.79 7.58 -9.16
N GLN A 416 13.80 7.21 -7.88
CA GLN A 416 12.58 6.93 -7.12
C GLN A 416 12.56 7.76 -5.85
N GLU A 417 11.45 8.43 -5.61
CA GLU A 417 11.15 9.09 -4.35
C GLU A 417 10.40 8.12 -3.43
N PHE A 418 10.72 8.14 -2.15
CA PHE A 418 10.10 7.26 -1.16
C PHE A 418 10.06 7.91 0.21
N ARG A 419 9.24 7.37 1.08
CA ARG A 419 9.26 7.64 2.53
C ARG A 419 8.78 6.41 3.30
N TYR A 420 8.97 6.47 4.62
CA TYR A 420 8.49 5.44 5.53
C TYR A 420 7.15 5.85 6.12
N ILE A 421 6.19 4.92 6.12
CA ILE A 421 4.87 5.09 6.73
C ILE A 421 4.74 4.11 7.88
N PHE A 422 4.39 4.62 9.06
CA PHE A 422 4.06 3.81 10.22
C PHE A 422 2.56 3.54 10.27
N ILE A 423 2.19 2.28 10.49
CA ILE A 423 0.81 1.85 10.74
C ILE A 423 0.76 1.20 12.12
N PRO A 424 0.16 1.85 13.12
CA PRO A 424 0.08 1.30 14.47
C PRO A 424 -0.81 0.06 14.53
N ARG A 425 -0.48 -0.85 15.44
CA ARG A 425 -1.20 -2.12 15.60
C ARG A 425 -2.62 -1.95 16.14
N VAL A 426 -2.86 -0.95 16.97
CA VAL A 426 -4.10 -0.83 17.76
C VAL A 426 -4.91 0.44 17.45
N ASN A 427 -4.34 1.49 16.93
CA ASN A 427 -5.04 2.76 16.69
C ASN A 427 -4.73 3.35 15.32
N SER A 428 -5.77 3.66 14.53
CA SER A 428 -5.60 4.27 13.21
C SER A 428 -5.20 5.76 13.23
N GLU A 429 -5.28 6.43 14.36
CA GLU A 429 -4.97 7.88 14.48
C GLU A 429 -3.47 8.19 14.28
N GLY A 430 -2.59 7.21 14.44
CA GLY A 430 -1.16 7.36 14.27
C GLY A 430 -0.62 6.93 12.90
N ILE A 431 -1.49 6.63 11.92
CA ILE A 431 -1.05 6.22 10.58
C ILE A 431 -0.40 7.41 9.88
N GLY A 432 0.81 7.20 9.38
CA GLY A 432 1.50 8.19 8.57
C GLY A 432 3.00 8.28 8.83
N PRO A 433 3.68 9.28 8.26
CA PRO A 433 5.11 9.47 8.44
C PRO A 433 5.48 10.09 9.79
N LYS A 434 4.55 10.77 10.48
CA LYS A 434 4.82 11.55 11.70
C LYS A 434 5.63 10.81 12.78
N PRO A 435 5.37 9.52 13.08
CA PRO A 435 6.15 8.81 14.09
C PRO A 435 7.61 8.53 13.67
N ILE A 436 7.92 8.64 12.39
CA ILE A 436 9.23 8.35 11.82
C ILE A 436 10.06 9.62 11.63
N ASP A 437 9.52 10.62 10.93
CA ASP A 437 10.26 11.81 10.49
C ASP A 437 9.57 13.14 10.83
N GLY A 438 8.53 13.11 11.64
CA GLY A 438 7.79 14.30 12.06
C GLY A 438 6.68 14.70 11.11
N SER A 439 6.13 15.90 11.33
CA SER A 439 5.08 16.48 10.50
C SER A 439 5.17 18.00 10.53
N PHE A 440 5.16 18.62 9.36
CA PHE A 440 5.35 20.06 9.21
C PHE A 440 4.29 20.64 8.30
N TYR A 441 3.73 21.78 8.72
CA TYR A 441 2.73 22.49 7.93
C TYR A 441 3.27 22.95 6.57
N GLU A 442 4.55 23.28 6.50
CA GLU A 442 5.24 23.77 5.30
C GLU A 442 5.64 22.68 4.31
N THR A 443 5.41 21.42 4.62
CA THR A 443 5.75 20.32 3.71
C THR A 443 4.91 20.44 2.44
N PRO A 444 5.53 20.50 1.24
CA PRO A 444 4.79 20.42 -0.01
C PRO A 444 4.07 19.09 -0.12
N ASN A 445 2.77 19.13 -0.40
CA ASN A 445 1.94 17.95 -0.60
C ASN A 445 0.98 18.16 -1.78
N LEU A 446 0.51 17.05 -2.31
CA LEU A 446 -0.49 17.01 -3.36
C LEU A 446 -1.81 16.49 -2.77
N TYR A 447 -2.88 17.26 -2.91
CA TYR A 447 -4.21 16.89 -2.41
C TYR A 447 -5.17 16.74 -3.56
N THR A 448 -5.85 15.60 -3.62
CA THR A 448 -6.89 15.35 -4.62
C THR A 448 -8.23 15.18 -3.91
N SER A 449 -9.20 15.98 -4.29
CA SER A 449 -10.59 15.86 -3.84
C SER A 449 -11.46 15.32 -4.96
N LEU A 450 -12.27 14.33 -4.62
CA LEU A 450 -13.22 13.66 -5.52
C LEU A 450 -14.62 13.83 -4.95
N ILE A 451 -15.58 14.28 -5.79
CA ILE A 451 -16.96 14.47 -5.38
C ILE A 451 -17.84 13.36 -5.94
N PHE A 452 -18.43 12.59 -5.03
CA PHE A 452 -19.39 11.53 -5.37
C PHE A 452 -20.79 11.96 -5.01
N HIS A 453 -21.75 11.52 -5.82
CA HIS A 453 -23.16 11.77 -5.62
C HIS A 453 -23.99 10.54 -5.95
N ARG A 454 -25.00 10.25 -5.10
CA ARG A 454 -25.96 9.18 -5.33
C ARG A 454 -27.38 9.75 -5.36
N PRO A 455 -27.94 10.00 -6.56
CA PRO A 455 -29.34 10.39 -6.72
C PRO A 455 -30.30 9.32 -6.18
N PHE A 456 -31.49 9.74 -5.75
CA PHE A 456 -32.54 8.82 -5.34
C PHE A 456 -32.88 7.81 -6.46
N GLY A 457 -33.00 6.54 -6.08
CA GLY A 457 -33.26 5.44 -6.99
C GLY A 457 -32.05 4.88 -7.73
N THR A 458 -30.85 5.46 -7.59
CA THR A 458 -29.62 4.88 -8.13
C THR A 458 -29.01 3.88 -7.16
N ARG A 459 -28.28 2.88 -7.70
CA ARG A 459 -27.68 1.78 -6.94
C ARG A 459 -26.17 1.95 -6.72
N TYR A 460 -25.59 3.10 -7.14
CA TYR A 460 -24.15 3.33 -7.09
C TYR A 460 -23.82 4.81 -6.84
N ASP A 461 -22.62 5.08 -6.40
CA ASP A 461 -22.06 6.42 -6.21
C ASP A 461 -21.41 6.89 -7.52
N ARG A 462 -21.99 7.90 -8.17
CA ARG A 462 -21.43 8.56 -9.36
C ARG A 462 -20.24 9.44 -8.95
N LEU A 463 -19.13 9.37 -9.64
CA LEU A 463 -18.02 10.30 -9.47
C LEU A 463 -18.21 11.47 -10.44
N LEU A 464 -18.65 12.61 -9.94
CA LEU A 464 -18.97 13.77 -10.76
C LEU A 464 -17.72 14.48 -11.28
N GLY A 465 -16.76 14.70 -10.41
CA GLY A 465 -15.53 15.40 -10.76
C GLY A 465 -14.45 15.26 -9.72
N MET A 466 -13.29 15.75 -10.06
CA MET A 466 -12.12 15.77 -9.21
C MET A 466 -11.29 17.04 -9.40
N LYS A 467 -10.53 17.42 -8.38
CA LYS A 467 -9.61 18.54 -8.42
C LYS A 467 -8.38 18.24 -7.57
N THR A 468 -7.23 18.66 -8.05
CA THR A 468 -5.96 18.52 -7.35
C THR A 468 -5.39 19.88 -6.98
N LEU A 469 -4.82 19.99 -5.79
CA LEU A 469 -4.11 21.13 -5.26
C LEU A 469 -2.70 20.70 -4.88
N GLN A 470 -1.71 21.41 -5.38
CA GLN A 470 -0.32 21.31 -4.93
C GLN A 470 -0.08 22.44 -3.91
N THR A 471 0.35 22.08 -2.70
CA THR A 471 0.79 23.06 -1.69
C THR A 471 2.27 23.39 -1.87
N HIS A 472 2.67 24.56 -1.41
CA HIS A 472 4.03 25.10 -1.59
C HIS A 472 4.78 25.20 -0.26
#